data_e66fef1250f954167c34d96dd7136113
#
_entry.id   e66fef1250f954167c34d96dd7136113
#
_cell.length_a   1.000
_cell.length_b   1.000
_cell.length_c   1.000
_cell.angle_alpha   90.00
_cell.angle_beta   90.00
_cell.angle_gamma   90.00
#
_symmetry.space_group_name_H-M   'P 1'
#
loop_
_entity.id
_entity.type
_entity.pdbx_description
1 polymer ?
#
loop_
_entity_poly.entity_id
_entity_poly.type
_entity_poly.pdbx_seq_one_letter_code
_entity_poly.pdbx_strand_id
1 'polypeptide(L)'
;MFGKKSENWLIVGLGNPGREYEKTRHNAGFRCLDMIADQLNVKVDRLKYQGLYCQTNYKGRKLFLLKPQTYMNLSGRSVLQLSAYFNIPPQRIIVLLDDISLEPGRLRVRANGSAGGHNGIKSIIQEVGSQEFPRVKIGVGAKPHPEYELADWVLSTFSALEEKALAVSLENSAKAALTIIEQGVPEAANRFNGSHP
;
A
#
# COMPACT_ATOMS: atom_id res chain seq x y z
N MET A 1 -1.01 -25.51 27.64
CA MET A 1 -0.84 -24.08 27.24
C MET A 1 -1.04 -24.00 25.73
N PHE A 2 -2.19 -23.52 25.28
CA PHE A 2 -2.39 -23.27 23.85
C PHE A 2 -1.58 -22.02 23.48
N GLY A 3 -0.50 -22.21 22.72
CA GLY A 3 0.32 -21.11 22.22
C GLY A 3 -0.55 -20.15 21.41
N LYS A 4 -0.57 -18.88 21.80
CA LYS A 4 -1.22 -17.82 21.04
C LYS A 4 -0.69 -17.90 19.59
N LYS A 5 -1.54 -18.32 18.62
CA LYS A 5 -1.20 -18.29 17.20
C LYS A 5 -0.65 -16.91 16.89
N SER A 6 0.62 -16.79 16.49
CA SER A 6 1.21 -15.50 16.16
C SER A 6 0.37 -14.89 15.04
N GLU A 7 -0.17 -13.71 15.27
CA GLU A 7 -0.95 -13.00 14.26
C GLU A 7 0.01 -12.46 13.19
N ASN A 8 -0.04 -13.09 12.01
CA ASN A 8 0.73 -12.64 10.86
C ASN A 8 -0.01 -11.51 10.14
N TRP A 9 0.69 -10.43 9.84
CA TRP A 9 0.22 -9.29 9.09
C TRP A 9 1.08 -9.07 7.85
N LEU A 10 0.47 -8.55 6.80
CA LEU A 10 1.15 -8.17 5.56
C LEU A 10 0.81 -6.73 5.22
N ILE A 11 1.83 -5.90 4.98
CA ILE A 11 1.68 -4.60 4.32
C ILE A 11 2.26 -4.73 2.91
N VAL A 12 1.46 -4.39 1.91
CA VAL A 12 1.83 -4.40 0.49
C VAL A 12 1.90 -2.96 0.01
N GLY A 13 3.05 -2.52 -0.48
CA GLY A 13 3.12 -1.29 -1.28
C GLY A 13 2.93 -1.64 -2.75
N LEU A 14 2.04 -0.95 -3.45
CA LEU A 14 1.86 -1.11 -4.90
C LEU A 14 2.74 -0.14 -5.67
N GLY A 15 3.27 -0.62 -6.80
CA GLY A 15 4.14 0.12 -7.70
C GLY A 15 4.63 -0.77 -8.85
N ASN A 16 5.33 -0.18 -9.80
CA ASN A 16 6.02 -0.89 -10.87
C ASN A 16 7.52 -0.97 -10.56
N PRO A 17 8.19 -2.10 -10.83
CA PRO A 17 9.63 -2.23 -10.68
C PRO A 17 10.35 -1.45 -11.80
N GLY A 18 11.53 -0.90 -11.49
CA GLY A 18 12.38 -0.17 -12.42
C GLY A 18 12.58 1.28 -11.99
N ARG A 19 13.80 1.80 -12.27
CA ARG A 19 14.19 3.17 -11.88
C ARG A 19 13.32 4.25 -12.51
N GLU A 20 12.83 4.00 -13.71
CA GLU A 20 11.93 4.89 -14.44
C GLU A 20 10.59 5.13 -13.74
N TYR A 21 10.16 4.19 -12.87
CA TYR A 21 8.89 4.28 -12.16
C TYR A 21 8.99 4.83 -10.73
N GLU A 22 10.20 4.89 -10.15
CA GLU A 22 10.42 5.20 -8.73
C GLU A 22 9.73 6.48 -8.25
N LYS A 23 9.67 7.51 -9.11
CA LYS A 23 9.10 8.81 -8.78
C LYS A 23 7.72 9.05 -9.38
N THR A 24 7.12 8.03 -10.00
CA THR A 24 5.78 8.16 -10.60
C THR A 24 4.69 8.15 -9.55
N ARG A 25 3.53 8.69 -9.90
CA ARG A 25 2.32 8.70 -9.07
C ARG A 25 1.91 7.28 -8.69
N HIS A 26 2.00 6.35 -9.63
CA HIS A 26 1.64 4.93 -9.43
C HIS A 26 2.55 4.20 -8.43
N ASN A 27 3.73 4.73 -8.12
CA ASN A 27 4.66 4.18 -7.14
C ASN A 27 4.51 4.78 -5.73
N ALA A 28 3.46 5.55 -5.46
CA ALA A 28 3.21 6.08 -4.12
C ALA A 28 3.14 4.99 -3.05
N GLY A 29 2.58 3.82 -3.38
CA GLY A 29 2.54 2.66 -2.48
C GLY A 29 3.93 2.12 -2.14
N PHE A 30 4.83 1.98 -3.12
CA PHE A 30 6.23 1.58 -2.89
C PHE A 30 6.94 2.56 -1.98
N ARG A 31 6.81 3.86 -2.26
CA ARG A 31 7.43 4.94 -1.47
C ARG A 31 6.94 4.95 -0.03
N CYS A 32 5.64 4.73 0.20
CA CYS A 32 5.08 4.62 1.53
C CYS A 32 5.61 3.39 2.28
N LEU A 33 5.75 2.25 1.60
CA LEU A 33 6.30 1.03 2.21
C LEU A 33 7.77 1.22 2.61
N ASP A 34 8.57 1.91 1.78
CA ASP A 34 9.95 2.24 2.10
C ASP A 34 10.04 3.10 3.38
N MET A 35 9.14 4.08 3.54
CA MET A 35 9.02 4.85 4.79
C MET A 35 8.72 3.99 6.01
N ILE A 36 7.81 3.01 5.88
CA ILE A 36 7.53 2.06 6.97
C ILE A 36 8.77 1.23 7.28
N ALA A 37 9.47 0.75 6.27
CA ALA A 37 10.70 -0.02 6.44
C ALA A 37 11.78 0.78 7.19
N ASP A 38 11.96 2.04 6.83
CA ASP A 38 12.89 2.96 7.49
C ASP A 38 12.49 3.19 8.96
N GLN A 39 11.21 3.44 9.25
CA GLN A 39 10.71 3.60 10.61
C GLN A 39 10.91 2.36 11.49
N LEU A 40 10.83 1.18 10.88
CA LEU A 40 11.04 -0.10 11.57
C LEU A 40 12.51 -0.55 11.55
N ASN A 41 13.39 0.22 10.93
CA ASN A 41 14.80 -0.08 10.74
C ASN A 41 15.05 -1.45 10.12
N VAL A 42 14.32 -1.75 9.04
CA VAL A 42 14.43 -3.01 8.27
C VAL A 42 14.64 -2.71 6.78
N LYS A 43 15.18 -3.70 6.06
CA LYS A 43 15.36 -3.62 4.60
C LYS A 43 14.43 -4.59 3.89
N VAL A 44 13.72 -4.10 2.87
CA VAL A 44 12.84 -4.89 2.00
C VAL A 44 13.64 -5.31 0.76
N ASP A 45 14.50 -6.30 0.91
CA ASP A 45 15.52 -6.66 -0.08
C ASP A 45 15.57 -8.14 -0.46
N ARG A 46 14.78 -9.00 0.18
CA ARG A 46 14.74 -10.42 -0.15
C ARG A 46 13.84 -10.68 -1.34
N LEU A 47 14.39 -11.17 -2.43
CA LEU A 47 13.62 -11.52 -3.64
C LEU A 47 12.98 -12.91 -3.49
N LYS A 48 11.67 -12.97 -3.25
CA LYS A 48 10.85 -14.17 -3.23
C LYS A 48 9.38 -13.81 -3.43
N TYR A 49 8.52 -14.77 -3.74
CA TYR A 49 7.09 -14.55 -3.95
C TYR A 49 6.80 -13.52 -5.05
N GLN A 50 7.61 -13.49 -6.12
CA GLN A 50 7.56 -12.49 -7.18
C GLN A 50 7.61 -11.03 -6.64
N GLY A 51 8.32 -10.81 -5.54
CA GLY A 51 8.41 -9.51 -4.88
C GLY A 51 9.66 -9.37 -4.03
N LEU A 52 10.02 -8.14 -3.69
CA LEU A 52 10.95 -7.83 -2.63
C LEU A 52 10.18 -7.81 -1.32
N TYR A 53 10.67 -8.55 -0.33
CA TYR A 53 10.00 -8.63 0.96
C TYR A 53 10.98 -8.65 2.12
N CYS A 54 10.46 -8.35 3.30
CA CYS A 54 11.12 -8.67 4.56
C CYS A 54 10.10 -9.18 5.58
N GLN A 55 10.63 -9.76 6.64
CA GLN A 55 9.87 -10.18 7.82
C GLN A 55 10.47 -9.50 9.05
N THR A 56 9.62 -8.94 9.87
CA THR A 56 10.00 -8.34 11.15
C THR A 56 8.95 -8.63 12.23
N ASN A 57 9.20 -8.16 13.44
CA ASN A 57 8.22 -8.18 14.53
C ASN A 57 7.78 -6.75 14.82
N TYR A 58 6.47 -6.54 14.93
CA TYR A 58 5.89 -5.26 15.28
C TYR A 58 4.83 -5.42 16.38
N LYS A 59 5.05 -4.81 17.54
CA LYS A 59 4.13 -4.88 18.69
C LYS A 59 3.69 -6.32 19.04
N GLY A 60 4.63 -7.26 19.03
CA GLY A 60 4.38 -8.67 19.34
C GLY A 60 3.71 -9.49 18.22
N ARG A 61 3.52 -8.91 17.04
CA ARG A 61 2.98 -9.58 15.86
C ARG A 61 4.06 -9.78 14.81
N LYS A 62 3.95 -10.83 14.01
CA LYS A 62 4.78 -11.02 12.82
C LYS A 62 4.29 -10.10 11.71
N LEU A 63 5.16 -9.26 11.19
CA LEU A 63 4.87 -8.33 10.10
C LEU A 63 5.73 -8.64 8.89
N PHE A 64 5.07 -8.75 7.74
CA PHE A 64 5.69 -8.85 6.43
C PHE A 64 5.48 -7.55 5.67
N LEU A 65 6.54 -7.07 5.03
CA LEU A 65 6.47 -5.94 4.09
C LEU A 65 6.77 -6.50 2.70
N LEU A 66 5.96 -6.13 1.70
CA LEU A 66 6.07 -6.66 0.33
C LEU A 66 5.94 -5.55 -0.70
N LYS A 67 6.93 -5.50 -1.60
CA LYS A 67 6.89 -4.72 -2.86
C LYS A 67 6.82 -5.71 -4.02
N PRO A 68 5.66 -5.97 -4.65
CA PRO A 68 5.56 -6.83 -5.83
C PRO A 68 6.55 -6.37 -6.90
N GLN A 69 7.29 -7.31 -7.48
CA GLN A 69 8.22 -7.06 -8.59
C GLN A 69 7.62 -7.49 -9.93
N THR A 70 6.32 -7.69 -9.94
CA THR A 70 5.48 -7.79 -11.13
C THR A 70 5.13 -6.39 -11.62
N TYR A 71 4.65 -6.26 -12.86
CA TYR A 71 3.95 -5.03 -13.22
C TYR A 71 2.64 -4.91 -12.43
N MET A 72 2.10 -3.68 -12.35
CA MET A 72 0.95 -3.34 -11.50
C MET A 72 -0.25 -4.30 -11.68
N ASN A 73 -0.59 -4.62 -12.91
CA ASN A 73 -1.72 -5.52 -13.24
C ASN A 73 -1.53 -6.99 -12.83
N LEU A 74 -0.35 -7.38 -12.35
CA LEU A 74 -0.02 -8.72 -11.87
C LEU A 74 0.34 -8.74 -10.38
N SER A 75 0.16 -7.63 -9.65
CA SER A 75 0.53 -7.51 -8.24
C SER A 75 -0.11 -8.57 -7.35
N GLY A 76 -1.32 -9.01 -7.67
CA GLY A 76 -2.05 -10.02 -6.92
C GLY A 76 -1.33 -11.37 -6.83
N ARG A 77 -0.55 -11.74 -7.86
CA ARG A 77 0.23 -13.00 -7.86
C ARG A 77 1.25 -13.02 -6.73
N SER A 78 1.96 -11.92 -6.54
CA SER A 78 2.95 -11.78 -5.47
C SER A 78 2.27 -11.80 -4.10
N VAL A 79 1.16 -11.07 -3.95
CA VAL A 79 0.39 -11.00 -2.71
C VAL A 79 -0.15 -12.38 -2.33
N LEU A 80 -0.76 -13.11 -3.28
CA LEU A 80 -1.29 -14.46 -3.04
C LEU A 80 -0.19 -15.42 -2.58
N GLN A 81 0.96 -15.45 -3.27
CA GLN A 81 2.03 -16.37 -2.95
C GLN A 81 2.55 -16.18 -1.51
N LEU A 82 2.76 -14.93 -1.09
CA LEU A 82 3.24 -14.66 0.27
C LEU A 82 2.14 -14.91 1.30
N SER A 83 0.94 -14.41 1.09
CA SER A 83 -0.15 -14.53 2.06
C SER A 83 -0.58 -15.99 2.26
N ALA A 84 -0.64 -16.78 1.20
CA ALA A 84 -0.93 -18.22 1.29
C ALA A 84 0.17 -18.98 2.05
N TYR A 85 1.44 -18.70 1.75
CA TYR A 85 2.56 -19.38 2.40
C TYR A 85 2.60 -19.15 3.93
N PHE A 86 2.29 -17.92 4.36
CA PHE A 86 2.28 -17.56 5.79
C PHE A 86 0.90 -17.61 6.44
N ASN A 87 -0.12 -18.12 5.73
CA ASN A 87 -1.52 -18.21 6.21
C ASN A 87 -2.05 -16.86 6.72
N ILE A 88 -1.86 -15.79 5.92
CA ILE A 88 -2.33 -14.46 6.23
C ILE A 88 -3.71 -14.27 5.59
N PRO A 89 -4.78 -14.10 6.38
CA PRO A 89 -6.11 -13.89 5.83
C PRO A 89 -6.24 -12.49 5.20
N PRO A 90 -7.17 -12.28 4.25
CA PRO A 90 -7.35 -10.99 3.57
C PRO A 90 -7.48 -9.81 4.54
N GLN A 91 -8.18 -9.96 5.65
CA GLN A 91 -8.39 -8.91 6.65
C GLN A 91 -7.09 -8.42 7.33
N ARG A 92 -5.99 -9.15 7.16
CA ARG A 92 -4.67 -8.79 7.67
C ARG A 92 -3.68 -8.43 6.55
N ILE A 93 -4.17 -8.19 5.34
CA ILE A 93 -3.40 -7.68 4.20
C ILE A 93 -3.74 -6.20 4.04
N ILE A 94 -2.82 -5.31 4.42
CA ILE A 94 -2.98 -3.86 4.25
C ILE A 94 -2.32 -3.47 2.94
N VAL A 95 -3.07 -2.83 2.03
CA VAL A 95 -2.56 -2.42 0.72
C VAL A 95 -2.42 -0.90 0.66
N LEU A 96 -1.21 -0.43 0.36
CA LEU A 96 -0.85 0.97 0.12
C LEU A 96 -0.89 1.22 -1.39
N LEU A 97 -1.68 2.19 -1.83
CA LEU A 97 -1.89 2.48 -3.25
C LEU A 97 -2.14 3.97 -3.51
N ASP A 98 -1.89 4.40 -4.74
CA ASP A 98 -2.26 5.72 -5.23
C ASP A 98 -3.77 5.86 -5.46
N ASP A 99 -4.30 7.05 -5.24
CA ASP A 99 -5.70 7.40 -5.51
C ASP A 99 -5.78 8.76 -6.21
N ILE A 100 -6.25 8.75 -7.46
CA ILE A 100 -6.42 9.96 -8.27
C ILE A 100 -7.60 10.83 -7.85
N SER A 101 -8.50 10.33 -7.01
CA SER A 101 -9.64 11.10 -6.48
C SER A 101 -9.28 11.95 -5.25
N LEU A 102 -8.06 11.82 -4.77
CA LEU A 102 -7.52 12.56 -3.62
C LEU A 102 -6.35 13.43 -4.04
N GLU A 103 -6.32 14.66 -3.58
CA GLU A 103 -5.19 15.56 -3.81
C GLU A 103 -3.93 15.09 -3.07
N PRO A 104 -2.72 15.42 -3.58
CA PRO A 104 -1.49 15.23 -2.84
C PRO A 104 -1.56 15.87 -1.45
N GLY A 105 -1.08 15.16 -0.43
CA GLY A 105 -1.22 15.58 0.97
C GLY A 105 -2.42 14.94 1.69
N ARG A 106 -3.33 14.31 0.96
CA ARG A 106 -4.49 13.61 1.53
C ARG A 106 -4.34 12.10 1.44
N LEU A 107 -5.02 11.42 2.35
CA LEU A 107 -5.13 9.96 2.33
C LEU A 107 -6.53 9.50 2.74
N ARG A 108 -6.82 8.24 2.48
CA ARG A 108 -8.07 7.61 2.91
C ARG A 108 -7.85 6.15 3.29
N VAL A 109 -8.25 5.81 4.50
CA VAL A 109 -8.28 4.44 5.00
C VAL A 109 -9.65 3.82 4.73
N ARG A 110 -9.67 2.60 4.20
CA ARG A 110 -10.89 1.79 3.97
C ARG A 110 -10.66 0.36 4.44
N ALA A 111 -11.69 -0.26 5.02
CA ALA A 111 -11.65 -1.65 5.46
C ALA A 111 -11.72 -2.64 4.29
N ASN A 112 -12.42 -2.27 3.22
CA ASN A 112 -12.68 -3.09 2.04
C ASN A 112 -13.12 -2.21 0.86
N GLY A 113 -13.49 -2.82 -0.25
CA GLY A 113 -14.09 -2.12 -1.39
C GLY A 113 -13.68 -2.70 -2.74
N SER A 114 -14.34 -2.22 -3.80
CA SER A 114 -14.03 -2.57 -5.20
C SER A 114 -12.67 -2.05 -5.65
N ALA A 115 -12.26 -2.42 -6.85
CA ALA A 115 -11.00 -1.97 -7.45
C ALA A 115 -10.96 -0.47 -7.75
N GLY A 116 -12.11 0.16 -8.00
CA GLY A 116 -12.18 1.60 -8.32
C GLY A 116 -11.34 2.00 -9.54
N GLY A 117 -11.15 1.09 -10.51
CA GLY A 117 -10.31 1.31 -11.69
C GLY A 117 -8.81 1.07 -11.48
N HIS A 118 -8.35 0.79 -10.25
CA HIS A 118 -6.93 0.58 -9.97
C HIS A 118 -6.50 -0.85 -10.31
N ASN A 119 -5.62 -1.02 -11.32
CA ASN A 119 -5.22 -2.33 -11.85
C ASN A 119 -4.55 -3.24 -10.81
N GLY A 120 -3.77 -2.69 -9.88
CA GLY A 120 -3.16 -3.46 -8.80
C GLY A 120 -4.20 -4.05 -7.83
N ILE A 121 -5.21 -3.25 -7.45
CA ILE A 121 -6.31 -3.73 -6.61
C ILE A 121 -7.15 -4.77 -7.33
N LYS A 122 -7.45 -4.55 -8.64
CA LYS A 122 -8.16 -5.54 -9.46
C LYS A 122 -7.43 -6.88 -9.47
N SER A 123 -6.11 -6.87 -9.65
CA SER A 123 -5.27 -8.06 -9.62
C SER A 123 -5.31 -8.75 -8.25
N ILE A 124 -5.19 -8.00 -7.14
CA ILE A 124 -5.24 -8.58 -5.80
C ILE A 124 -6.62 -9.23 -5.54
N ILE A 125 -7.72 -8.56 -5.87
CA ILE A 125 -9.08 -9.10 -5.71
C ILE A 125 -9.22 -10.42 -6.48
N GLN A 126 -8.75 -10.45 -7.73
CA GLN A 126 -8.83 -11.61 -8.59
C GLN A 126 -8.03 -12.81 -8.04
N GLU A 127 -6.79 -12.58 -7.62
CA GLU A 127 -5.89 -13.65 -7.17
C GLU A 127 -6.20 -14.12 -5.74
N VAL A 128 -6.48 -13.19 -4.82
CA VAL A 128 -6.80 -13.51 -3.42
C VAL A 128 -8.24 -13.98 -3.25
N GLY A 129 -9.13 -13.66 -4.22
CA GLY A 129 -10.54 -14.04 -4.20
C GLY A 129 -11.38 -13.30 -3.17
N SER A 130 -10.95 -12.09 -2.73
CA SER A 130 -11.63 -11.32 -1.71
C SER A 130 -11.44 -9.82 -1.92
N GLN A 131 -12.44 -9.04 -1.49
CA GLN A 131 -12.36 -7.58 -1.39
C GLN A 131 -12.14 -7.13 0.07
N GLU A 132 -12.15 -8.05 1.01
CA GLU A 132 -12.13 -7.80 2.47
C GLU A 132 -10.70 -7.63 2.98
N PHE A 133 -9.95 -6.67 2.41
CA PHE A 133 -8.63 -6.28 2.88
C PHE A 133 -8.55 -4.77 3.07
N PRO A 134 -7.91 -4.30 4.16
CA PRO A 134 -7.70 -2.88 4.43
C PRO A 134 -6.85 -2.20 3.35
N ARG A 135 -7.15 -0.93 3.09
CA ARG A 135 -6.43 -0.09 2.14
C ARG A 135 -6.11 1.26 2.73
N VAL A 136 -4.91 1.73 2.46
CA VAL A 136 -4.50 3.11 2.67
C VAL A 136 -4.29 3.72 1.30
N LYS A 137 -5.21 4.57 0.89
CA LYS A 137 -5.24 5.25 -0.40
C LYS A 137 -4.53 6.59 -0.28
N ILE A 138 -3.47 6.78 -1.07
CA ILE A 138 -2.58 7.94 -1.03
C ILE A 138 -2.95 8.86 -2.18
N GLY A 139 -3.31 10.10 -1.87
CA GLY A 139 -3.70 11.09 -2.87
C GLY A 139 -2.54 11.46 -3.79
N VAL A 140 -2.79 11.38 -5.09
CA VAL A 140 -1.83 11.74 -6.14
C VAL A 140 -2.36 12.77 -7.13
N GLY A 141 -3.59 13.25 -6.90
CA GLY A 141 -4.26 14.24 -7.72
C GLY A 141 -4.94 13.67 -8.97
N ALA A 142 -5.98 14.38 -9.40
CA ALA A 142 -6.71 14.06 -10.62
C ALA A 142 -5.91 14.45 -11.86
N LYS A 143 -6.16 13.75 -12.97
CA LYS A 143 -5.59 14.13 -14.27
C LYS A 143 -6.03 15.55 -14.65
N PRO A 144 -5.17 16.33 -15.36
CA PRO A 144 -5.38 17.77 -15.55
C PRO A 144 -6.61 18.09 -16.41
N HIS A 145 -7.03 17.19 -17.29
CA HIS A 145 -8.23 17.32 -18.11
C HIS A 145 -8.80 15.94 -18.48
N PRO A 146 -10.10 15.84 -18.81
CA PRO A 146 -10.78 14.56 -19.06
C PRO A 146 -10.14 13.70 -20.16
N GLU A 147 -9.59 14.35 -21.19
CA GLU A 147 -8.98 13.67 -22.36
C GLU A 147 -7.56 13.15 -22.10
N TYR A 148 -6.94 13.51 -20.95
CA TYR A 148 -5.62 13.00 -20.59
C TYR A 148 -5.73 11.50 -20.29
N GLU A 149 -4.85 10.69 -20.90
CA GLU A 149 -4.87 9.25 -20.68
C GLU A 149 -4.50 8.93 -19.23
N LEU A 150 -5.33 8.11 -18.55
CA LEU A 150 -5.11 7.79 -17.15
C LEU A 150 -3.78 7.07 -16.92
N ALA A 151 -3.40 6.17 -17.85
CA ALA A 151 -2.14 5.45 -17.77
C ALA A 151 -0.94 6.41 -17.78
N ASP A 152 -0.97 7.43 -18.66
CA ASP A 152 0.10 8.43 -18.73
C ASP A 152 0.13 9.31 -17.47
N TRP A 153 -1.04 9.63 -16.91
CA TRP A 153 -1.12 10.41 -15.68
C TRP A 153 -0.49 9.70 -14.50
N VAL A 154 -0.86 8.45 -14.23
CA VAL A 154 -0.31 7.71 -13.08
C VAL A 154 1.17 7.35 -13.26
N LEU A 155 1.67 7.32 -14.49
CA LEU A 155 3.09 7.15 -14.80
C LEU A 155 3.85 8.49 -14.87
N SER A 156 3.18 9.63 -14.70
CA SER A 156 3.83 10.92 -14.59
C SER A 156 4.43 11.15 -13.20
N THR A 157 5.35 12.11 -13.10
CA THR A 157 5.98 12.50 -11.85
C THR A 157 5.26 13.70 -11.21
N PHE A 158 5.57 13.98 -9.97
CA PHE A 158 5.03 15.11 -9.22
C PHE A 158 5.84 16.39 -9.48
N SER A 159 5.18 17.55 -9.45
CA SER A 159 5.85 18.85 -9.35
C SER A 159 6.50 19.00 -7.96
N ALA A 160 7.38 20.00 -7.81
CA ALA A 160 8.03 20.26 -6.52
C ALA A 160 7.03 20.59 -5.38
N LEU A 161 5.92 21.25 -5.70
CA LEU A 161 4.87 21.55 -4.74
C LEU A 161 4.10 20.29 -4.33
N GLU A 162 3.73 19.47 -5.30
CA GLU A 162 3.05 18.21 -5.06
C GLU A 162 3.94 17.23 -4.26
N GLU A 163 5.26 17.19 -4.53
CA GLU A 163 6.21 16.36 -3.75
C GLU A 163 6.24 16.75 -2.27
N LYS A 164 6.18 18.04 -1.95
CA LYS A 164 6.11 18.50 -0.56
C LYS A 164 4.81 18.04 0.12
N ALA A 165 3.69 18.17 -0.56
CA ALA A 165 2.40 17.70 -0.05
C ALA A 165 2.36 16.17 0.06
N LEU A 166 2.88 15.45 -0.95
CA LEU A 166 2.96 13.99 -0.96
C LEU A 166 3.78 13.46 0.23
N ALA A 167 4.90 14.10 0.56
CA ALA A 167 5.73 13.68 1.69
C ALA A 167 4.92 13.62 3.01
N VAL A 168 4.03 14.59 3.23
CA VAL A 168 3.14 14.60 4.40
C VAL A 168 2.16 13.43 4.36
N SER A 169 1.52 13.18 3.21
CA SER A 169 0.57 12.06 3.10
C SER A 169 1.25 10.70 3.15
N LEU A 170 2.48 10.56 2.66
CA LEU A 170 3.25 9.32 2.80
C LEU A 170 3.55 9.01 4.28
N GLU A 171 4.00 10.01 5.04
CA GLU A 171 4.25 9.86 6.49
C GLU A 171 2.98 9.48 7.25
N ASN A 172 1.88 10.18 7.00
CA ASN A 172 0.59 9.88 7.61
C ASN A 172 0.03 8.54 7.17
N SER A 173 0.25 8.12 5.92
CA SER A 173 -0.16 6.80 5.41
C SER A 173 0.63 5.67 6.07
N ALA A 174 1.92 5.86 6.32
CA ALA A 174 2.73 4.91 7.07
C ALA A 174 2.21 4.76 8.51
N LYS A 175 1.92 5.87 9.19
CA LYS A 175 1.31 5.86 10.53
C LYS A 175 -0.07 5.19 10.51
N ALA A 176 -0.90 5.46 9.51
CA ALA A 176 -2.22 4.85 9.36
C ALA A 176 -2.12 3.33 9.21
N ALA A 177 -1.21 2.82 8.38
CA ALA A 177 -1.01 1.39 8.20
C ALA A 177 -0.59 0.69 9.50
N LEU A 178 0.32 1.29 10.26
CA LEU A 178 0.74 0.76 11.56
C LEU A 178 -0.39 0.85 12.60
N THR A 179 -1.19 1.92 12.58
CA THR A 179 -2.38 2.07 13.44
C THR A 179 -3.42 1.00 13.15
N ILE A 180 -3.61 0.59 11.89
CA ILE A 180 -4.52 -0.53 11.55
C ILE A 180 -4.10 -1.81 12.29
N ILE A 181 -2.80 -2.10 12.34
CA ILE A 181 -2.29 -3.30 13.04
C ILE A 181 -2.49 -3.19 14.56
N GLU A 182 -2.30 -2.01 15.13
CA GLU A 182 -2.37 -1.80 16.58
C GLU A 182 -3.79 -1.68 17.10
N GLN A 183 -4.63 -0.91 16.42
CA GLN A 183 -5.91 -0.42 16.93
C GLN A 183 -7.10 -0.69 15.99
N GLY A 184 -6.83 -1.23 14.80
CA GLY A 184 -7.86 -1.56 13.81
C GLY A 184 -8.17 -0.44 12.83
N VAL A 185 -8.90 -0.81 11.78
CA VAL A 185 -9.29 0.10 10.68
C VAL A 185 -10.14 1.28 11.14
N PRO A 186 -11.16 1.11 12.03
CA PRO A 186 -11.99 2.24 12.45
C PRO A 186 -11.18 3.36 13.09
N GLU A 187 -10.23 3.04 13.97
CA GLU A 187 -9.38 4.03 14.62
C GLU A 187 -8.44 4.72 13.63
N ALA A 188 -7.82 3.96 12.73
CA ALA A 188 -6.99 4.54 11.68
C ALA A 188 -7.80 5.46 10.76
N ALA A 189 -9.01 5.06 10.38
CA ALA A 189 -9.90 5.89 9.55
C ALA A 189 -10.30 7.17 10.28
N ASN A 190 -10.63 7.08 11.57
CA ASN A 190 -11.00 8.23 12.38
C ASN A 190 -9.86 9.27 12.49
N ARG A 191 -8.63 8.80 12.67
CA ARG A 191 -7.46 9.68 12.81
C ARG A 191 -7.00 10.31 11.50
N PHE A 192 -7.07 9.57 10.38
CA PHE A 192 -6.35 9.94 9.16
C PHE A 192 -7.25 10.31 7.97
N ASN A 193 -8.56 9.99 7.96
CA ASN A 193 -9.46 10.33 6.86
C ASN A 193 -9.89 11.80 6.83
N GLY A 194 -9.53 12.59 7.81
CA GLY A 194 -9.85 14.01 7.86
C GLY A 194 -8.89 14.86 7.01
N SER A 195 -9.28 16.10 6.80
CA SER A 195 -8.38 17.14 6.28
C SER A 195 -7.42 17.52 7.40
N HIS A 196 -6.19 17.04 7.31
CA HIS A 196 -5.13 17.61 8.15
C HIS A 196 -4.36 18.60 7.30
N PRO A 197 -4.24 19.85 7.77
CA PRO A 197 -3.42 20.87 7.12
C PRO A 197 -1.95 20.48 7.11
#